data_60933290fda64d46cbd86457ccb32beb
#
_entry.id   60933290fda64d46cbd86457ccb32beb
#
_cell.length_a   1.000
_cell.length_b   1.000
_cell.length_c   1.000
_cell.angle_alpha   90.00
_cell.angle_beta   90.00
_cell.angle_gamma   90.00
#
_symmetry.space_group_name_H-M   'P 1'
#
loop_
_entity.id
_entity.type
_entity.pdbx_description
1 polymer ?
#
loop_
_entity_poly.entity_id
_entity_poly.type
_entity_poly.pdbx_seq_one_letter_code
_entity_poly.pdbx_strand_id
1 'polypeptide(L)'
;MYGDISAKAAHMLSLPKVSDFFTRLIQRVSPKSYQQAYGEVYVTQKFLENFCGDQVRFLARSFAVPGNHLGQQSHGFRWPYGPVAIITPFNFPLEIPVLQLMGALYMGNKPVLKVDSKVSIVMEQMLRLLHNCGLPVEDVDFINSDGKTMNKLLQEANPRMTLFTGSSRVAEKLAGDLKGKIKLEDAGFDWKILGPDVQQEDYIAWVCDQDAYACSGQKCSAQSLLFIHENWSQTSLISKLKDLAERRKLEDLTVGPVLTFTTDSMLEHVNKLLEIPGSKLLFGGQPLKDHSIPSIYGAIKPTAVYVPLEEIVKGKNYELVTKEIFGPFQIVTDYKSSQLPIVLDALERMHAHLTAAVVSNDPLFLQARFYVTNQVIGNTVNGTTYAGLRARTTGAPQNHWFGPAGDPRGAGIGTPEAIKLVWSCHREIIYDVGPVPNNWEIPPST
;
A
#
# COMPACT_ATOMS: atom_id res chain seq x y z
N MET A 1 27.03 6.01 -6.49
CA MET A 1 26.16 6.89 -7.30
C MET A 1 24.76 6.98 -6.72
N TYR A 2 23.85 5.97 -6.80
CA TYR A 2 22.46 6.12 -6.35
C TYR A 2 22.30 6.42 -4.86
N GLY A 3 23.18 5.90 -3.99
CA GLY A 3 23.19 6.27 -2.57
C GLY A 3 23.54 7.76 -2.33
N ASP A 4 24.42 8.33 -3.18
CA ASP A 4 24.74 9.76 -3.09
C ASP A 4 23.62 10.64 -3.64
N ILE A 5 22.95 10.18 -4.70
CA ILE A 5 21.73 10.82 -5.22
C ILE A 5 20.64 10.84 -4.16
N SER A 6 20.42 9.71 -3.48
CA SER A 6 19.47 9.62 -2.37
C SER A 6 19.80 10.59 -1.25
N ALA A 7 21.06 10.68 -0.83
CA ALA A 7 21.49 11.60 0.22
C ALA A 7 21.22 13.07 -0.16
N LYS A 8 21.57 13.45 -1.39
CA LYS A 8 21.34 14.82 -1.91
C LYS A 8 19.85 15.11 -2.04
N ALA A 9 19.05 14.19 -2.59
CA ALA A 9 17.61 14.37 -2.75
C ALA A 9 16.89 14.44 -1.40
N ALA A 10 17.26 13.61 -0.42
CA ALA A 10 16.75 13.66 0.94
C ALA A 10 17.07 15.02 1.60
N HIS A 11 18.31 15.49 1.45
CA HIS A 11 18.70 16.82 1.92
C HIS A 11 17.88 17.92 1.28
N MET A 12 17.70 17.89 -0.04
CA MET A 12 16.89 18.90 -0.74
C MET A 12 15.45 18.89 -0.25
N LEU A 13 14.81 17.72 -0.08
CA LEU A 13 13.45 17.62 0.46
C LEU A 13 13.34 18.08 1.93
N SER A 14 14.41 18.07 2.70
CA SER A 14 14.43 18.60 4.07
C SER A 14 14.41 20.13 4.14
N LEU A 15 14.75 20.82 3.04
CA LEU A 15 14.78 22.28 2.99
C LEU A 15 13.34 22.83 3.00
N PRO A 16 12.98 23.76 3.91
CA PRO A 16 11.60 24.25 4.05
C PRO A 16 10.96 24.75 2.76
N LYS A 17 11.72 25.45 1.89
CA LYS A 17 11.21 25.95 0.61
C LYS A 17 10.90 24.83 -0.38
N VAL A 18 11.69 23.74 -0.38
CA VAL A 18 11.51 22.61 -1.29
C VAL A 18 10.38 21.72 -0.80
N SER A 19 10.33 21.42 0.51
CA SER A 19 9.23 20.65 1.08
C SER A 19 7.88 21.37 0.94
N ASP A 20 7.82 22.69 1.16
CA ASP A 20 6.60 23.48 0.94
C ASP A 20 6.18 23.47 -0.54
N PHE A 21 7.14 23.61 -1.47
CA PHE A 21 6.86 23.54 -2.91
C PHE A 21 6.19 22.20 -3.28
N PHE A 22 6.76 21.07 -2.90
CA PHE A 22 6.16 19.76 -3.20
C PHE A 22 4.84 19.55 -2.48
N THR A 23 4.72 20.00 -1.23
CA THR A 23 3.46 19.94 -0.46
C THR A 23 2.34 20.66 -1.20
N ARG A 24 2.56 21.90 -1.64
CA ARG A 24 1.58 22.67 -2.40
C ARG A 24 1.32 22.09 -3.78
N LEU A 25 2.33 21.53 -4.42
CA LEU A 25 2.18 20.86 -5.71
C LEU A 25 1.28 19.63 -5.61
N ILE A 26 1.46 18.82 -4.56
CA ILE A 26 0.57 17.68 -4.25
C ILE A 26 -0.86 18.17 -4.02
N GLN A 27 -1.07 19.24 -3.24
CA GLN A 27 -2.39 19.81 -3.01
C GLN A 27 -3.10 20.29 -4.30
N ARG A 28 -2.35 20.68 -5.31
CA ARG A 28 -2.91 21.13 -6.62
C ARG A 28 -3.56 19.99 -7.39
N VAL A 29 -3.10 18.76 -7.21
CA VAL A 29 -3.49 17.61 -8.03
C VAL A 29 -4.17 16.49 -7.24
N SER A 30 -4.09 16.55 -5.90
CA SER A 30 -4.64 15.54 -5.00
C SER A 30 -5.41 16.22 -3.86
N PRO A 31 -6.60 15.73 -3.49
CA PRO A 31 -7.43 16.32 -2.44
C PRO A 31 -6.89 15.96 -1.04
N LYS A 32 -5.83 16.65 -0.64
CA LYS A 32 -5.16 16.47 0.65
C LYS A 32 -5.04 17.80 1.38
N SER A 33 -5.25 17.79 2.69
CA SER A 33 -4.87 18.93 3.52
C SER A 33 -3.36 19.18 3.44
N TYR A 34 -2.91 20.39 3.81
CA TYR A 34 -1.49 20.70 3.82
C TYR A 34 -0.68 19.70 4.65
N GLN A 35 -1.19 19.34 5.83
CA GLN A 35 -0.52 18.40 6.74
C GLN A 35 -0.38 16.99 6.12
N GLN A 36 -1.38 16.53 5.41
CA GLN A 36 -1.34 15.23 4.74
C GLN A 36 -0.38 15.22 3.54
N ALA A 37 -0.40 16.29 2.74
CA ALA A 37 0.54 16.46 1.63
C ALA A 37 1.99 16.61 2.11
N TYR A 38 2.22 17.35 3.21
CA TYR A 38 3.53 17.44 3.85
C TYR A 38 4.01 16.09 4.38
N GLY A 39 3.10 15.30 4.96
CA GLY A 39 3.39 13.93 5.43
C GLY A 39 3.94 13.04 4.32
N GLU A 40 3.40 13.15 3.10
CA GLU A 40 3.89 12.42 1.93
C GLU A 40 5.31 12.85 1.53
N VAL A 41 5.60 14.15 1.53
CA VAL A 41 6.96 14.67 1.28
C VAL A 41 7.94 14.16 2.34
N TYR A 42 7.52 14.18 3.61
CA TYR A 42 8.34 13.72 4.73
C TYR A 42 8.67 12.23 4.66
N VAL A 43 7.69 11.38 4.34
CA VAL A 43 7.91 9.92 4.18
C VAL A 43 8.86 9.66 3.02
N THR A 44 8.69 10.37 1.90
CA THR A 44 9.59 10.27 0.74
C THR A 44 11.03 10.65 1.11
N GLN A 45 11.21 11.75 1.84
CA GLN A 45 12.51 12.16 2.37
C GLN A 45 13.15 11.07 3.24
N LYS A 46 12.38 10.52 4.20
CA LYS A 46 12.88 9.49 5.12
C LYS A 46 13.23 8.18 4.43
N PHE A 47 12.47 7.80 3.42
CA PHE A 47 12.84 6.66 2.58
C PHE A 47 14.19 6.88 1.89
N LEU A 48 14.40 8.03 1.28
CA LEU A 48 15.69 8.34 0.63
C LEU A 48 16.85 8.35 1.63
N GLU A 49 16.64 8.84 2.86
CA GLU A 49 17.64 8.79 3.93
C GLU A 49 18.05 7.36 4.29
N ASN A 50 17.13 6.41 4.27
CA ASN A 50 17.40 5.00 4.58
C ASN A 50 18.31 4.32 3.54
N PHE A 51 18.41 4.86 2.35
CA PHE A 51 19.21 4.31 1.24
C PHE A 51 20.35 5.24 0.80
N CYS A 52 20.90 6.00 1.75
CA CYS A 52 22.04 6.87 1.51
C CYS A 52 23.37 6.11 1.46
N GLY A 53 24.32 6.63 0.73
CA GLY A 53 25.72 6.16 0.72
C GLY A 53 25.82 4.66 0.45
N ASP A 54 26.53 3.95 1.32
CA ASP A 54 26.82 2.52 1.19
C ASP A 54 25.64 1.58 1.42
N GLN A 55 24.49 2.06 1.94
CA GLN A 55 23.34 1.22 2.21
C GLN A 55 22.84 0.49 0.94
N VAL A 56 22.90 1.15 -0.21
CA VAL A 56 22.53 0.57 -1.51
C VAL A 56 23.45 -0.60 -1.89
N ARG A 57 24.71 -0.58 -1.51
CA ARG A 57 25.69 -1.63 -1.82
C ARG A 57 25.29 -3.00 -1.25
N PHE A 58 24.64 -3.02 -0.09
CA PHE A 58 24.24 -4.27 0.57
C PHE A 58 23.04 -4.96 -0.10
N LEU A 59 22.32 -4.28 -0.95
CA LEU A 59 21.16 -4.86 -1.66
C LEU A 59 21.58 -5.96 -2.65
N ALA A 60 22.75 -5.89 -3.22
CA ALA A 60 23.25 -6.89 -4.18
C ALA A 60 23.70 -8.21 -3.54
N ARG A 61 23.93 -8.22 -2.22
CA ARG A 61 24.44 -9.40 -1.51
C ARG A 61 23.38 -10.48 -1.35
N SER A 62 23.82 -11.75 -1.49
CA SER A 62 23.06 -12.92 -1.15
C SER A 62 23.88 -13.82 -0.23
N PHE A 63 24.61 -14.82 -0.76
CA PHE A 63 25.42 -15.74 0.05
C PHE A 63 26.76 -16.05 -0.61
N ALA A 64 27.68 -16.62 0.17
CA ALA A 64 28.90 -17.24 -0.31
C ALA A 64 29.16 -18.48 0.55
N VAL A 65 29.31 -19.63 -0.08
CA VAL A 65 29.55 -20.91 0.58
C VAL A 65 30.64 -21.70 -0.14
N PRO A 66 31.44 -22.56 0.56
CA PRO A 66 32.32 -23.49 -0.07
C PRO A 66 31.55 -24.56 -0.84
N GLY A 67 32.16 -25.08 -1.92
CA GLY A 67 31.64 -26.23 -2.64
C GLY A 67 32.19 -27.55 -2.12
N ASN A 68 31.85 -28.64 -2.81
CA ASN A 68 32.28 -30.00 -2.46
C ASN A 68 33.70 -30.35 -2.93
N HIS A 69 34.25 -29.61 -3.89
CA HIS A 69 35.57 -29.83 -4.43
C HIS A 69 36.59 -28.84 -3.86
N LEU A 70 37.83 -29.22 -3.79
CA LEU A 70 38.92 -28.34 -3.37
C LEU A 70 39.00 -27.11 -4.28
N GLY A 71 38.86 -25.92 -3.71
CA GLY A 71 38.85 -24.65 -4.45
C GLY A 71 37.50 -24.26 -5.05
N GLN A 72 36.47 -25.10 -4.92
CA GLN A 72 35.10 -24.76 -5.36
C GLN A 72 34.43 -23.82 -4.38
N GLN A 73 33.75 -22.78 -4.91
CA GLN A 73 33.00 -21.82 -4.15
C GLN A 73 31.71 -21.47 -4.90
N SER A 74 30.60 -21.31 -4.19
CA SER A 74 29.33 -20.81 -4.73
C SER A 74 29.01 -19.45 -4.16
N HIS A 75 28.75 -18.50 -5.06
CA HIS A 75 28.41 -17.13 -4.74
C HIS A 75 27.02 -16.78 -5.30
N GLY A 76 26.10 -16.42 -4.42
CA GLY A 76 24.79 -15.92 -4.78
C GLY A 76 24.77 -14.41 -4.90
N PHE A 77 24.10 -13.90 -5.92
CA PHE A 77 23.90 -12.49 -6.18
C PHE A 77 22.43 -12.17 -6.41
N ARG A 78 22.05 -10.97 -6.03
CA ARG A 78 20.79 -10.36 -6.52
C ARG A 78 21.11 -9.66 -7.84
N TRP A 79 20.44 -10.07 -8.92
CA TRP A 79 20.74 -9.62 -10.28
C TRP A 79 19.57 -8.83 -10.85
N PRO A 80 19.80 -7.62 -11.44
CA PRO A 80 18.74 -6.82 -12.02
C PRO A 80 18.03 -7.53 -13.18
N TYR A 81 16.75 -7.22 -13.36
CA TYR A 81 16.00 -7.65 -14.53
C TYR A 81 16.45 -6.91 -15.81
N GLY A 82 16.96 -5.67 -15.68
CA GLY A 82 17.29 -4.78 -16.78
C GLY A 82 16.13 -3.83 -17.11
N PRO A 83 15.56 -3.84 -18.32
CA PRO A 83 14.39 -3.03 -18.64
C PRO A 83 13.17 -3.48 -17.85
N VAL A 84 12.59 -2.56 -17.07
CA VAL A 84 11.40 -2.79 -16.23
C VAL A 84 10.40 -1.65 -16.41
N ALA A 85 9.13 -1.90 -16.08
CA ALA A 85 8.11 -0.86 -16.11
C ALA A 85 7.54 -0.63 -14.70
N ILE A 86 7.18 0.62 -14.42
CA ILE A 86 6.57 1.07 -13.17
C ILE A 86 5.31 1.85 -13.51
N ILE A 87 4.17 1.42 -12.98
CA ILE A 87 2.89 2.12 -13.14
C ILE A 87 2.34 2.45 -11.76
N THR A 88 2.18 3.75 -11.48
CA THR A 88 1.76 4.23 -10.16
C THR A 88 0.42 4.97 -10.21
N PRO A 89 -0.33 4.95 -9.08
CA PRO A 89 -1.65 5.57 -8.97
C PRO A 89 -1.56 7.07 -8.71
N PHE A 90 -2.74 7.69 -8.60
CA PHE A 90 -2.89 9.14 -8.39
C PHE A 90 -2.84 9.57 -6.92
N ASN A 91 -3.12 8.66 -5.97
CA ASN A 91 -3.42 9.02 -4.58
C ASN A 91 -2.19 9.43 -3.75
N PHE A 92 -1.00 8.91 -4.08
CA PHE A 92 0.29 9.36 -3.51
C PHE A 92 1.27 9.67 -4.64
N PRO A 93 1.13 10.88 -5.27
CA PRO A 93 1.83 11.20 -6.51
C PRO A 93 3.33 11.42 -6.38
N LEU A 94 3.87 11.54 -5.17
CA LEU A 94 5.29 11.67 -4.89
C LEU A 94 5.86 10.40 -4.27
N GLU A 95 5.27 9.93 -3.17
CA GLU A 95 5.78 8.83 -2.36
C GLU A 95 5.89 7.54 -3.16
N ILE A 96 4.77 7.02 -3.66
CA ILE A 96 4.75 5.73 -4.36
C ILE A 96 5.69 5.70 -5.56
N PRO A 97 5.66 6.67 -6.50
CA PRO A 97 6.58 6.63 -7.63
C PRO A 97 8.04 6.78 -7.23
N VAL A 98 8.40 7.58 -6.23
CA VAL A 98 9.80 7.73 -5.80
C VAL A 98 10.32 6.46 -5.15
N LEU A 99 9.54 5.84 -4.26
CA LEU A 99 9.96 4.60 -3.59
C LEU A 99 10.19 3.47 -4.61
N GLN A 100 9.27 3.31 -5.55
CA GLN A 100 9.37 2.27 -6.59
C GLN A 100 10.48 2.55 -7.59
N LEU A 101 10.60 3.79 -8.08
CA LEU A 101 11.65 4.20 -9.00
C LEU A 101 13.04 4.00 -8.42
N MET A 102 13.27 4.54 -7.22
CA MET A 102 14.57 4.43 -6.57
C MET A 102 14.91 2.99 -6.21
N GLY A 103 13.93 2.19 -5.77
CA GLY A 103 14.11 0.76 -5.55
C GLY A 103 14.57 0.02 -6.82
N ALA A 104 13.98 0.32 -7.97
CA ALA A 104 14.42 -0.24 -9.26
C ALA A 104 15.85 0.17 -9.62
N LEU A 105 16.19 1.45 -9.47
CA LEU A 105 17.52 2.00 -9.75
C LEU A 105 18.59 1.45 -8.80
N TYR A 106 18.29 1.32 -7.50
CA TYR A 106 19.22 0.73 -6.53
C TYR A 106 19.65 -0.68 -6.90
N MET A 107 18.77 -1.44 -7.51
CA MET A 107 19.06 -2.80 -7.99
C MET A 107 19.68 -2.84 -9.40
N GLY A 108 19.90 -1.69 -10.05
CA GLY A 108 20.54 -1.59 -11.36
C GLY A 108 19.61 -1.81 -12.55
N ASN A 109 18.30 -1.65 -12.37
CA ASN A 109 17.34 -1.71 -13.47
C ASN A 109 17.28 -0.39 -14.26
N LYS A 110 16.68 -0.46 -15.45
CA LYS A 110 16.36 0.68 -16.32
C LYS A 110 14.83 0.80 -16.41
N PRO A 111 14.21 1.62 -15.55
CA PRO A 111 12.77 1.73 -15.48
C PRO A 111 12.17 2.68 -16.51
N VAL A 112 11.06 2.27 -17.10
CA VAL A 112 10.06 3.13 -17.74
C VAL A 112 9.01 3.45 -16.69
N LEU A 113 8.89 4.70 -16.29
CA LEU A 113 7.96 5.17 -15.27
C LEU A 113 6.73 5.83 -15.90
N LYS A 114 5.56 5.33 -15.59
CA LYS A 114 4.27 5.93 -15.90
C LYS A 114 3.49 6.20 -14.63
N VAL A 115 3.26 7.46 -14.29
CA VAL A 115 2.36 7.86 -13.21
C VAL A 115 0.96 8.16 -13.76
N ASP A 116 -0.05 8.25 -12.88
CA ASP A 116 -1.38 8.67 -13.32
C ASP A 116 -1.33 10.07 -13.94
N SER A 117 -1.94 10.24 -15.11
CA SER A 117 -1.87 11.48 -15.88
C SER A 117 -2.46 12.69 -15.16
N LYS A 118 -3.40 12.49 -14.24
CA LYS A 118 -4.00 13.58 -13.43
C LYS A 118 -2.97 14.25 -12.49
N VAL A 119 -1.90 13.54 -12.14
CA VAL A 119 -0.94 13.97 -11.10
C VAL A 119 0.52 13.99 -11.56
N SER A 120 0.78 13.74 -12.82
CA SER A 120 2.12 13.52 -13.39
C SER A 120 3.10 14.68 -13.14
N ILE A 121 2.62 15.90 -12.99
CA ILE A 121 3.46 17.08 -12.75
C ILE A 121 4.29 16.96 -11.46
N VAL A 122 3.79 16.26 -10.44
CA VAL A 122 4.52 16.08 -9.18
C VAL A 122 5.79 15.29 -9.40
N MET A 123 5.66 14.15 -10.12
CA MET A 123 6.81 13.30 -10.41
C MET A 123 7.75 13.91 -11.46
N GLU A 124 7.23 14.67 -12.43
CA GLU A 124 8.05 15.43 -13.36
C GLU A 124 9.00 16.39 -12.62
N GLN A 125 8.47 17.15 -11.65
CA GLN A 125 9.29 18.06 -10.85
C GLN A 125 10.28 17.30 -9.95
N MET A 126 9.88 16.16 -9.41
CA MET A 126 10.77 15.31 -8.64
C MET A 126 11.91 14.73 -9.48
N LEU A 127 11.65 14.32 -10.73
CA LEU A 127 12.70 13.88 -11.65
C LEU A 127 13.70 14.99 -11.96
N ARG A 128 13.22 16.23 -12.15
CA ARG A 128 14.13 17.40 -12.31
C ARG A 128 15.02 17.58 -11.09
N LEU A 129 14.46 17.41 -9.88
CA LEU A 129 15.25 17.47 -8.65
C LEU A 129 16.27 16.31 -8.60
N LEU A 130 15.88 15.08 -8.92
CA LEU A 130 16.77 13.93 -8.95
C LEU A 130 17.91 14.10 -9.98
N HIS A 131 17.63 14.63 -11.18
CA HIS A 131 18.66 14.96 -12.15
C HIS A 131 19.64 16.03 -11.64
N ASN A 132 19.14 17.06 -10.95
CA ASN A 132 19.99 18.04 -10.28
C ASN A 132 20.84 17.43 -9.15
N CYS A 133 20.38 16.33 -8.55
CA CYS A 133 21.15 15.55 -7.58
C CYS A 133 22.16 14.59 -8.21
N GLY A 134 22.17 14.47 -9.54
CA GLY A 134 23.12 13.67 -10.29
C GLY A 134 22.57 12.37 -10.90
N LEU A 135 21.23 12.18 -10.92
CA LEU A 135 20.62 11.06 -11.64
C LEU A 135 20.84 11.25 -13.15
N PRO A 136 21.49 10.29 -13.85
CA PRO A 136 21.65 10.35 -15.29
C PRO A 136 20.30 10.35 -16.02
N VAL A 137 20.16 11.15 -17.05
CA VAL A 137 18.91 11.25 -17.81
C VAL A 137 18.54 9.95 -18.54
N GLU A 138 19.54 9.19 -18.94
CA GLU A 138 19.41 7.90 -19.62
C GLU A 138 19.05 6.71 -18.70
N ASP A 139 18.95 6.95 -17.38
CA ASP A 139 18.63 5.89 -16.43
C ASP A 139 17.13 5.70 -16.22
N VAL A 140 16.30 6.67 -16.64
CA VAL A 140 14.84 6.66 -16.46
C VAL A 140 14.15 7.23 -17.68
N ASP A 141 13.19 6.48 -18.22
CA ASP A 141 12.22 7.01 -19.18
C ASP A 141 10.92 7.38 -18.42
N PHE A 142 10.47 8.62 -18.57
CA PHE A 142 9.21 9.09 -17.98
C PHE A 142 8.15 9.26 -19.06
N ILE A 143 7.05 8.52 -18.96
CA ILE A 143 5.98 8.49 -19.96
C ILE A 143 4.67 9.01 -19.35
N ASN A 144 4.06 9.99 -20.01
CA ASN A 144 2.72 10.43 -19.73
C ASN A 144 1.77 9.91 -20.82
N SER A 145 0.95 8.92 -20.49
CA SER A 145 0.03 8.25 -21.42
C SER A 145 -1.25 7.79 -20.74
N ASP A 146 -2.26 7.48 -21.53
CA ASP A 146 -3.42 6.73 -21.05
C ASP A 146 -3.09 5.24 -20.82
N GLY A 147 -4.03 4.52 -20.18
CA GLY A 147 -3.84 3.10 -19.85
C GLY A 147 -3.81 2.20 -21.09
N LYS A 148 -4.51 2.56 -22.19
CA LYS A 148 -4.54 1.77 -23.43
C LYS A 148 -3.20 1.85 -24.15
N THR A 149 -2.66 3.04 -24.28
CA THR A 149 -1.34 3.29 -24.88
C THR A 149 -0.24 2.62 -24.07
N MET A 150 -0.30 2.73 -22.72
CA MET A 150 0.69 2.07 -21.87
C MET A 150 0.61 0.54 -21.97
N ASN A 151 -0.58 -0.04 -21.99
CA ASN A 151 -0.73 -1.49 -22.15
C ASN A 151 -0.16 -1.99 -23.49
N LYS A 152 -0.37 -1.24 -24.58
CA LYS A 152 0.22 -1.53 -25.89
C LYS A 152 1.75 -1.48 -25.82
N LEU A 153 2.31 -0.44 -25.19
CA LEU A 153 3.75 -0.31 -24.99
C LEU A 153 4.32 -1.53 -24.24
N LEU A 154 3.67 -1.96 -23.15
CA LEU A 154 4.11 -3.10 -22.36
C LEU A 154 4.11 -4.41 -23.16
N GLN A 155 3.11 -4.62 -24.01
CA GLN A 155 3.03 -5.81 -24.85
C GLN A 155 4.10 -5.82 -25.95
N GLU A 156 4.37 -4.67 -26.57
CA GLU A 156 5.35 -4.53 -27.64
C GLU A 156 6.80 -4.52 -27.13
N ALA A 157 7.08 -3.74 -26.08
CA ALA A 157 8.41 -3.64 -25.48
C ALA A 157 8.77 -4.85 -24.61
N ASN A 158 7.78 -5.58 -24.12
CA ASN A 158 7.92 -6.80 -23.33
C ASN A 158 8.95 -6.69 -22.20
N PRO A 159 8.81 -5.74 -21.26
CA PRO A 159 9.74 -5.61 -20.15
C PRO A 159 9.81 -6.91 -19.34
N ARG A 160 10.96 -7.18 -18.73
CA ARG A 160 11.14 -8.42 -17.97
C ARG A 160 10.32 -8.48 -16.69
N MET A 161 9.95 -7.32 -16.15
CA MET A 161 9.09 -7.20 -14.98
C MET A 161 8.36 -5.86 -15.04
N THR A 162 7.10 -5.85 -14.65
CA THR A 162 6.28 -4.65 -14.45
C THR A 162 5.83 -4.61 -12.99
N LEU A 163 5.98 -3.47 -12.32
CA LEU A 163 5.32 -3.22 -11.05
C LEU A 163 4.11 -2.32 -11.29
N PHE A 164 2.95 -2.78 -10.87
CA PHE A 164 1.69 -2.06 -10.98
C PHE A 164 1.09 -1.81 -9.60
N THR A 165 0.76 -0.56 -9.32
CA THR A 165 -0.03 -0.16 -8.15
C THR A 165 -1.32 0.49 -8.61
N GLY A 166 -2.47 -0.06 -8.21
CA GLY A 166 -3.78 0.44 -8.62
C GLY A 166 -4.93 -0.55 -8.39
N SER A 167 -6.02 -0.42 -9.14
CA SER A 167 -7.21 -1.25 -8.92
C SER A 167 -7.01 -2.71 -9.34
N SER A 168 -7.56 -3.65 -8.58
CA SER A 168 -7.50 -5.10 -8.83
C SER A 168 -8.00 -5.47 -10.23
N ARG A 169 -9.04 -4.80 -10.74
CA ARG A 169 -9.54 -5.03 -12.09
C ARG A 169 -8.49 -4.78 -13.18
N VAL A 170 -7.68 -3.74 -13.03
CA VAL A 170 -6.59 -3.44 -13.99
C VAL A 170 -5.41 -4.36 -13.75
N ALA A 171 -5.11 -4.69 -12.49
CA ALA A 171 -4.06 -5.61 -12.09
C ALA A 171 -4.25 -6.99 -12.74
N GLU A 172 -5.44 -7.58 -12.62
CA GLU A 172 -5.76 -8.88 -13.20
C GLU A 172 -5.69 -8.88 -14.74
N LYS A 173 -6.18 -7.80 -15.36
CA LYS A 173 -6.04 -7.64 -16.81
C LYS A 173 -4.57 -7.61 -17.24
N LEU A 174 -3.75 -6.81 -16.58
CA LEU A 174 -2.32 -6.72 -16.89
C LEU A 174 -1.59 -8.03 -16.60
N ALA A 175 -1.95 -8.75 -15.54
CA ALA A 175 -1.36 -10.05 -15.22
C ALA A 175 -1.57 -11.06 -16.35
N GLY A 176 -2.77 -11.08 -16.94
CA GLY A 176 -3.07 -11.89 -18.12
C GLY A 176 -2.30 -11.44 -19.37
N ASP A 177 -2.36 -10.13 -19.68
CA ASP A 177 -1.71 -9.55 -20.85
C ASP A 177 -0.18 -9.72 -20.84
N LEU A 178 0.46 -9.63 -19.66
CA LEU A 178 1.91 -9.74 -19.45
C LEU A 178 2.38 -11.15 -19.11
N LYS A 179 1.50 -12.13 -19.16
CA LYS A 179 1.82 -13.55 -18.90
C LYS A 179 2.55 -13.75 -17.56
N GLY A 180 2.07 -13.10 -16.52
CA GLY A 180 2.61 -13.20 -15.17
C GLY A 180 3.91 -12.43 -14.89
N LYS A 181 4.46 -11.69 -15.84
CA LYS A 181 5.65 -10.83 -15.62
C LYS A 181 5.27 -9.53 -14.91
N ILE A 182 4.57 -9.65 -13.79
CA ILE A 182 4.05 -8.51 -13.05
C ILE A 182 4.17 -8.75 -11.55
N LYS A 183 4.42 -7.68 -10.83
CA LYS A 183 4.27 -7.56 -9.39
C LYS A 183 3.17 -6.55 -9.10
N LEU A 184 2.42 -6.76 -8.02
CA LEU A 184 1.18 -6.04 -7.75
C LEU A 184 1.16 -5.43 -6.34
N GLU A 185 0.57 -4.25 -6.25
CA GLU A 185 0.00 -3.68 -5.04
C GLU A 185 -1.40 -3.19 -5.41
N ASP A 186 -2.40 -4.04 -5.25
CA ASP A 186 -3.76 -3.82 -5.76
C ASP A 186 -4.87 -4.13 -4.75
N ALA A 187 -4.50 -4.41 -3.52
CA ALA A 187 -5.42 -4.77 -2.46
C ALA A 187 -5.60 -3.62 -1.47
N GLY A 188 -6.82 -3.13 -1.30
CA GLY A 188 -7.11 -1.97 -0.48
C GLY A 188 -8.40 -2.05 0.33
N PHE A 189 -8.94 -3.24 0.62
CA PHE A 189 -10.06 -3.38 1.54
C PHE A 189 -9.55 -3.73 2.95
N ASP A 190 -9.02 -2.72 3.64
CA ASP A 190 -8.39 -2.90 4.94
C ASP A 190 -9.38 -2.77 6.10
N TRP A 191 -9.04 -3.39 7.21
CA TRP A 191 -9.93 -3.53 8.33
C TRP A 191 -9.28 -3.20 9.68
N LYS A 192 -10.13 -2.87 10.65
CA LYS A 192 -9.75 -2.66 12.04
C LYS A 192 -10.66 -3.43 12.97
N ILE A 193 -10.08 -4.10 13.96
CA ILE A 193 -10.79 -4.76 15.06
C ILE A 193 -10.53 -4.01 16.35
N LEU A 194 -11.58 -3.55 17.03
CA LEU A 194 -11.50 -3.08 18.40
C LEU A 194 -11.72 -4.28 19.33
N GLY A 195 -10.74 -4.55 20.19
CA GLY A 195 -10.77 -5.64 21.17
C GLY A 195 -11.70 -5.35 22.35
N PRO A 196 -11.79 -6.31 23.31
CA PRO A 196 -12.71 -6.23 24.44
C PRO A 196 -12.31 -5.20 25.50
N ASP A 197 -11.09 -4.71 25.50
CA ASP A 197 -10.53 -3.78 26.47
C ASP A 197 -10.81 -2.31 26.03
N VAL A 198 -11.92 -1.77 26.55
CA VAL A 198 -12.31 -0.37 26.26
C VAL A 198 -11.38 0.60 26.98
N GLN A 199 -10.57 1.33 26.23
CA GLN A 199 -9.60 2.31 26.74
C GLN A 199 -9.48 3.49 25.77
N GLN A 200 -9.15 4.69 26.30
CA GLN A 200 -8.79 5.88 25.51
C GLN A 200 -9.78 6.18 24.34
N GLU A 201 -11.06 6.17 24.63
CA GLU A 201 -12.13 6.28 23.62
C GLU A 201 -11.96 7.46 22.66
N ASP A 202 -11.56 8.64 23.14
CA ASP A 202 -11.35 9.83 22.29
C ASP A 202 -10.22 9.61 21.28
N TYR A 203 -9.14 8.99 21.74
CA TYR A 203 -8.00 8.67 20.85
C TYR A 203 -8.40 7.62 19.81
N ILE A 204 -9.11 6.58 20.20
CA ILE A 204 -9.57 5.52 19.29
C ILE A 204 -10.55 6.08 18.27
N ALA A 205 -11.51 6.91 18.69
CA ALA A 205 -12.41 7.59 17.75
C ALA A 205 -11.64 8.44 16.74
N TRP A 206 -10.68 9.23 17.20
CA TRP A 206 -9.84 10.04 16.32
C TRP A 206 -9.03 9.19 15.35
N VAL A 207 -8.43 8.08 15.77
CA VAL A 207 -7.67 7.18 14.90
C VAL A 207 -8.58 6.53 13.85
N CYS A 208 -9.77 6.05 14.25
CA CYS A 208 -10.75 5.48 13.32
C CYS A 208 -11.21 6.51 12.27
N ASP A 209 -11.46 7.77 12.68
CA ASP A 209 -11.77 8.86 11.75
C ASP A 209 -10.62 9.12 10.77
N GLN A 210 -9.38 9.20 11.26
CA GLN A 210 -8.21 9.46 10.42
C GLN A 210 -7.95 8.30 9.44
N ASP A 211 -8.07 7.07 9.89
CA ASP A 211 -7.82 5.90 9.04
C ASP A 211 -8.88 5.75 7.95
N ALA A 212 -10.16 6.04 8.26
CA ALA A 212 -11.24 5.94 7.27
C ALA A 212 -11.30 7.14 6.31
N TYR A 213 -11.11 8.38 6.80
CA TYR A 213 -11.50 9.57 6.05
C TYR A 213 -10.36 10.52 5.68
N ALA A 214 -9.17 10.39 6.22
CA ALA A 214 -8.02 11.19 5.80
C ALA A 214 -7.73 10.97 4.30
N CYS A 215 -7.26 12.01 3.60
CA CYS A 215 -7.12 12.01 2.12
C CYS A 215 -8.44 11.68 1.39
N SER A 216 -9.59 12.01 1.98
CA SER A 216 -10.92 11.63 1.49
C SER A 216 -11.09 10.11 1.30
N GLY A 217 -10.47 9.30 2.17
CA GLY A 217 -10.48 7.85 2.09
C GLY A 217 -9.75 7.25 0.88
N GLN A 218 -9.06 8.07 0.09
CA GLN A 218 -8.34 7.63 -1.11
C GLN A 218 -6.94 7.14 -0.78
N LYS A 219 -6.86 6.15 0.10
CA LYS A 219 -5.63 5.48 0.52
C LYS A 219 -5.80 3.97 0.34
N CYS A 220 -4.80 3.32 -0.21
CA CYS A 220 -4.76 1.86 -0.28
C CYS A 220 -4.83 1.20 1.11
N SER A 221 -4.41 1.90 2.15
CA SER A 221 -4.45 1.50 3.56
C SER A 221 -5.62 2.11 4.35
N ALA A 222 -6.66 2.64 3.68
CA ALA A 222 -7.82 3.21 4.40
C ALA A 222 -8.61 2.12 5.13
N GLN A 223 -9.06 2.43 6.35
CA GLN A 223 -9.99 1.58 7.08
C GLN A 223 -11.33 1.52 6.34
N SER A 224 -11.62 0.40 5.69
CA SER A 224 -12.86 0.15 4.95
C SER A 224 -13.90 -0.57 5.81
N LEU A 225 -13.47 -1.36 6.79
CA LEU A 225 -14.34 -2.12 7.68
C LEU A 225 -13.85 -2.03 9.13
N LEU A 226 -14.76 -1.62 10.02
CA LEU A 226 -14.51 -1.51 11.45
C LEU A 226 -15.36 -2.52 12.21
N PHE A 227 -14.69 -3.47 12.88
CA PHE A 227 -15.31 -4.42 13.80
C PHE A 227 -15.21 -3.89 15.24
N ILE A 228 -16.35 -3.76 15.91
CA ILE A 228 -16.43 -3.18 17.25
C ILE A 228 -16.88 -4.26 18.25
N HIS A 229 -16.04 -4.57 19.25
CA HIS A 229 -16.42 -5.52 20.29
C HIS A 229 -17.63 -4.98 21.11
N GLU A 230 -18.53 -5.87 21.54
CA GLU A 230 -19.76 -5.53 22.29
C GLU A 230 -19.52 -4.63 23.52
N ASN A 231 -18.34 -4.72 24.15
CA ASN A 231 -17.99 -3.86 25.30
C ASN A 231 -17.98 -2.36 24.96
N TRP A 232 -17.82 -1.99 23.69
CA TRP A 232 -17.87 -0.60 23.24
C TRP A 232 -19.29 -0.07 23.05
N SER A 233 -20.32 -0.92 23.16
CA SER A 233 -21.71 -0.53 22.96
C SER A 233 -22.21 0.51 24.00
N GLN A 234 -21.56 0.55 25.15
CA GLN A 234 -21.89 1.50 26.23
C GLN A 234 -21.09 2.80 26.14
N THR A 235 -20.24 2.95 25.12
CA THR A 235 -19.44 4.15 24.90
C THR A 235 -20.12 5.11 23.93
N SER A 236 -19.57 6.32 23.79
CA SER A 236 -20.01 7.29 22.79
C SER A 236 -19.17 7.22 21.49
N LEU A 237 -18.47 6.10 21.22
CA LEU A 237 -17.56 5.96 20.09
C LEU A 237 -18.19 6.38 18.75
N ILE A 238 -19.39 5.87 18.44
CA ILE A 238 -20.07 6.18 17.17
C ILE A 238 -20.47 7.65 17.08
N SER A 239 -20.94 8.25 18.18
CA SER A 239 -21.24 9.69 18.22
C SER A 239 -19.97 10.51 17.98
N LYS A 240 -18.86 10.16 18.63
CA LYS A 240 -17.56 10.84 18.44
C LYS A 240 -17.05 10.70 17.02
N LEU A 241 -17.19 9.52 16.40
CA LEU A 241 -16.84 9.31 14.99
C LEU A 241 -17.65 10.23 14.07
N LYS A 242 -18.95 10.35 14.31
CA LYS A 242 -19.81 11.26 13.56
C LYS A 242 -19.34 12.71 13.71
N ASP A 243 -19.13 13.17 14.95
CA ASP A 243 -18.68 14.56 15.22
C ASP A 243 -17.33 14.85 14.54
N LEU A 244 -16.40 13.91 14.57
CA LEU A 244 -15.09 14.01 13.91
C LEU A 244 -15.22 14.04 12.38
N ALA A 245 -16.12 13.24 11.81
CA ALA A 245 -16.39 13.20 10.39
C ALA A 245 -17.04 14.50 9.87
N GLU A 246 -17.98 15.06 10.65
CA GLU A 246 -18.72 16.27 10.30
C GLU A 246 -17.87 17.56 10.31
N ARG A 247 -16.73 17.57 11.04
CA ARG A 247 -15.80 18.72 11.04
C ARG A 247 -14.97 18.88 9.76
N ARG A 248 -14.97 17.86 8.86
CA ARG A 248 -14.18 17.87 7.63
C ARG A 248 -14.78 18.81 6.60
N LYS A 249 -13.93 19.63 5.94
CA LYS A 249 -14.35 20.71 5.04
C LYS A 249 -13.58 20.68 3.74
N LEU A 250 -14.22 21.19 2.67
CA LEU A 250 -13.57 21.35 1.36
C LEU A 250 -12.52 22.46 1.36
N GLU A 251 -12.73 23.52 2.14
CA GLU A 251 -11.88 24.71 2.15
C GLU A 251 -10.45 24.39 2.61
N ASP A 252 -10.30 23.44 3.52
CA ASP A 252 -9.00 22.98 4.04
C ASP A 252 -8.54 21.62 3.46
N LEU A 253 -9.29 21.08 2.49
CA LEU A 253 -9.07 19.80 1.84
C LEU A 253 -9.03 18.61 2.81
N THR A 254 -9.67 18.70 3.96
CA THR A 254 -9.86 17.55 4.87
C THR A 254 -10.92 16.57 4.35
N VAL A 255 -11.77 17.02 3.44
CA VAL A 255 -12.58 16.24 2.50
C VAL A 255 -12.49 16.89 1.12
N GLY A 256 -12.52 16.11 0.05
CA GLY A 256 -12.37 16.64 -1.31
C GLY A 256 -12.93 15.69 -2.37
N PRO A 257 -12.68 15.95 -3.64
CA PRO A 257 -13.17 15.12 -4.72
C PRO A 257 -12.62 13.68 -4.65
N VAL A 258 -13.48 12.72 -4.90
CA VAL A 258 -13.08 11.32 -5.13
C VAL A 258 -12.80 11.15 -6.62
N LEU A 259 -11.56 10.79 -6.97
CA LEU A 259 -11.11 10.81 -8.36
C LEU A 259 -11.44 9.54 -9.16
N THR A 260 -12.00 8.51 -8.52
CA THR A 260 -12.27 7.19 -9.11
C THR A 260 -13.73 6.83 -9.22
N PHE A 261 -14.59 7.42 -8.42
CA PHE A 261 -16.03 7.18 -8.39
C PHE A 261 -16.80 8.48 -8.50
N THR A 262 -17.97 8.44 -9.13
CA THR A 262 -18.91 9.57 -9.13
C THR A 262 -19.74 9.60 -7.84
N THR A 263 -20.32 10.73 -7.53
CA THR A 263 -21.24 10.87 -6.38
C THR A 263 -22.39 9.87 -6.46
N ASP A 264 -23.01 9.74 -7.64
CA ASP A 264 -24.16 8.85 -7.84
C ASP A 264 -23.78 7.39 -7.62
N SER A 265 -22.62 6.94 -8.12
CA SER A 265 -22.16 5.56 -7.93
C SER A 265 -21.84 5.21 -6.48
N MET A 266 -21.36 6.19 -5.70
CA MET A 266 -21.12 6.02 -4.26
C MET A 266 -22.44 5.97 -3.49
N LEU A 267 -23.41 6.84 -3.81
CA LEU A 267 -24.74 6.83 -3.18
C LEU A 267 -25.53 5.57 -3.55
N GLU A 268 -25.41 5.08 -4.78
CA GLU A 268 -26.00 3.80 -5.18
C GLU A 268 -25.44 2.64 -4.36
N HIS A 269 -24.13 2.64 -4.09
CA HIS A 269 -23.53 1.64 -3.23
C HIS A 269 -24.07 1.72 -1.79
N VAL A 270 -24.17 2.91 -1.23
CA VAL A 270 -24.79 3.13 0.10
C VAL A 270 -26.21 2.58 0.11
N ASN A 271 -27.04 2.90 -0.89
CA ASN A 271 -28.42 2.43 -0.96
C ASN A 271 -28.50 0.90 -1.01
N LYS A 272 -27.65 0.23 -1.82
CA LYS A 272 -27.60 -1.25 -1.87
C LYS A 272 -27.21 -1.86 -0.53
N LEU A 273 -26.31 -1.25 0.21
CA LEU A 273 -25.98 -1.71 1.57
C LEU A 273 -27.14 -1.56 2.54
N LEU A 274 -27.93 -0.51 2.41
CA LEU A 274 -29.11 -0.27 3.25
C LEU A 274 -30.28 -1.24 2.94
N GLU A 275 -30.26 -1.93 1.80
CA GLU A 275 -31.21 -3.01 1.49
C GLU A 275 -30.88 -4.31 2.26
N ILE A 276 -29.68 -4.45 2.82
CA ILE A 276 -29.30 -5.62 3.63
C ILE A 276 -30.08 -5.57 4.95
N PRO A 277 -30.74 -6.67 5.37
CA PRO A 277 -31.53 -6.69 6.60
C PRO A 277 -30.74 -6.24 7.82
N GLY A 278 -31.31 -5.32 8.60
CA GLY A 278 -30.68 -4.78 9.81
C GLY A 278 -29.59 -3.73 9.57
N SER A 279 -29.27 -3.42 8.33
CA SER A 279 -28.33 -2.34 7.99
C SER A 279 -28.95 -0.96 8.25
N LYS A 280 -28.12 -0.01 8.61
CA LYS A 280 -28.54 1.38 8.85
C LYS A 280 -27.42 2.37 8.56
N LEU A 281 -27.81 3.55 8.09
CA LEU A 281 -26.89 4.67 7.96
C LEU A 281 -26.55 5.21 9.35
N LEU A 282 -25.27 5.25 9.70
CA LEU A 282 -24.82 5.84 10.97
C LEU A 282 -24.65 7.36 10.84
N PHE A 283 -24.02 7.81 9.76
CA PHE A 283 -23.88 9.22 9.39
C PHE A 283 -23.45 9.37 7.93
N GLY A 284 -23.51 10.59 7.40
CA GLY A 284 -23.17 10.88 6.01
C GLY A 284 -24.25 10.45 5.02
N GLY A 285 -23.86 9.74 3.95
CA GLY A 285 -24.78 9.25 2.93
C GLY A 285 -25.42 10.35 2.06
N GLN A 286 -24.79 11.52 1.97
CA GLN A 286 -25.29 12.68 1.24
C GLN A 286 -24.17 13.29 0.42
N PRO A 287 -24.48 13.91 -0.74
CA PRO A 287 -23.50 14.68 -1.49
C PRO A 287 -23.02 15.89 -0.68
N LEU A 288 -21.78 16.30 -0.94
CA LEU A 288 -21.32 17.62 -0.53
C LEU A 288 -22.15 18.69 -1.24
N LYS A 289 -22.28 19.86 -0.63
CA LYS A 289 -23.02 21.01 -1.16
C LYS A 289 -22.07 22.17 -1.43
N ASP A 290 -22.53 23.13 -2.22
CA ASP A 290 -21.86 24.42 -2.46
C ASP A 290 -20.42 24.27 -2.95
N HIS A 291 -20.21 23.41 -3.98
CA HIS A 291 -18.90 23.14 -4.54
C HIS A 291 -18.88 23.19 -6.08
N SER A 292 -17.67 23.35 -6.64
CA SER A 292 -17.42 23.33 -8.08
C SER A 292 -16.77 22.03 -8.59
N ILE A 293 -16.84 20.94 -7.80
CA ILE A 293 -16.28 19.64 -8.20
C ILE A 293 -17.04 19.12 -9.42
N PRO A 294 -16.34 18.79 -10.54
CA PRO A 294 -16.98 18.24 -11.73
C PRO A 294 -17.73 16.93 -11.44
N SER A 295 -18.86 16.70 -12.13
CA SER A 295 -19.71 15.50 -11.93
C SER A 295 -19.05 14.16 -12.26
N ILE A 296 -17.93 14.19 -13.00
CA ILE A 296 -17.10 12.99 -13.25
C ILE A 296 -16.37 12.49 -11.98
N TYR A 297 -16.32 13.30 -10.93
CA TYR A 297 -15.72 12.98 -9.64
C TYR A 297 -16.79 12.84 -8.54
N GLY A 298 -16.46 12.09 -7.50
CA GLY A 298 -17.32 11.96 -6.34
C GLY A 298 -17.17 13.14 -5.38
N ALA A 299 -18.28 13.57 -4.83
CA ALA A 299 -18.37 14.62 -3.83
C ALA A 299 -19.38 14.20 -2.75
N ILE A 300 -18.94 13.38 -1.80
CA ILE A 300 -19.78 12.80 -0.75
C ILE A 300 -19.23 13.20 0.62
N LYS A 301 -20.15 13.42 1.57
CA LYS A 301 -19.78 13.57 2.99
C LYS A 301 -19.16 12.28 3.52
N PRO A 302 -18.23 12.33 4.48
CA PRO A 302 -17.75 11.14 5.17
C PRO A 302 -18.94 10.31 5.66
N THR A 303 -18.94 9.04 5.27
CA THR A 303 -20.11 8.15 5.40
C THR A 303 -19.73 6.87 6.14
N ALA A 304 -20.61 6.45 7.07
CA ALA A 304 -20.51 5.14 7.71
C ALA A 304 -21.88 4.42 7.65
N VAL A 305 -21.82 3.16 7.23
CA VAL A 305 -22.98 2.27 7.17
C VAL A 305 -22.75 1.10 8.12
N TYR A 306 -23.68 0.88 9.03
CA TYR A 306 -23.71 -0.32 9.86
C TYR A 306 -24.32 -1.48 9.08
N VAL A 307 -23.63 -2.64 9.10
CA VAL A 307 -24.12 -3.91 8.54
C VAL A 307 -23.95 -4.98 9.62
N PRO A 308 -24.99 -5.76 9.98
CA PRO A 308 -24.86 -6.84 10.95
C PRO A 308 -23.83 -7.88 10.52
N LEU A 309 -23.02 -8.39 11.45
CA LEU A 309 -21.94 -9.34 11.15
C LEU A 309 -22.45 -10.60 10.42
N GLU A 310 -23.59 -11.13 10.87
CA GLU A 310 -24.20 -12.32 10.28
C GLU A 310 -24.67 -12.10 8.83
N GLU A 311 -24.99 -10.85 8.47
CA GLU A 311 -25.34 -10.49 7.09
C GLU A 311 -24.10 -10.31 6.23
N ILE A 312 -22.99 -9.81 6.80
CA ILE A 312 -21.71 -9.66 6.07
C ILE A 312 -21.24 -11.00 5.52
N VAL A 313 -21.27 -12.05 6.34
CA VAL A 313 -20.71 -13.37 5.96
C VAL A 313 -21.60 -14.16 5.00
N LYS A 314 -22.84 -13.73 4.74
CA LYS A 314 -23.70 -14.36 3.72
C LYS A 314 -23.16 -14.10 2.32
N GLY A 315 -22.98 -15.16 1.54
CA GLY A 315 -22.30 -15.13 0.24
C GLY A 315 -22.79 -14.02 -0.70
N LYS A 316 -24.11 -13.81 -0.79
CA LYS A 316 -24.71 -12.76 -1.64
C LYS A 316 -24.40 -11.33 -1.22
N ASN A 317 -24.12 -11.10 0.06
CA ASN A 317 -23.84 -9.77 0.61
C ASN A 317 -22.33 -9.52 0.68
N TYR A 318 -21.52 -10.57 0.80
CA TYR A 318 -20.09 -10.47 1.05
C TYR A 318 -19.35 -9.62 0.02
N GLU A 319 -19.53 -9.90 -1.27
CA GLU A 319 -18.91 -9.12 -2.35
C GLU A 319 -19.35 -7.66 -2.38
N LEU A 320 -20.60 -7.37 -2.00
CA LEU A 320 -21.11 -6.00 -1.90
C LEU A 320 -20.45 -5.27 -0.73
N VAL A 321 -20.38 -5.91 0.43
CA VAL A 321 -19.83 -5.34 1.67
C VAL A 321 -18.30 -5.14 1.55
N THR A 322 -17.59 -6.08 0.94
CA THR A 322 -16.12 -6.01 0.80
C THR A 322 -15.65 -5.29 -0.47
N LYS A 323 -16.57 -4.61 -1.16
CA LYS A 323 -16.22 -3.78 -2.32
C LYS A 323 -15.53 -2.49 -1.87
N GLU A 324 -14.30 -2.29 -2.33
CA GLU A 324 -13.55 -1.07 -2.10
C GLU A 324 -14.19 0.13 -2.82
N ILE A 325 -14.54 1.19 -2.09
CA ILE A 325 -15.13 2.43 -2.63
C ILE A 325 -14.07 3.49 -2.91
N PHE A 326 -12.89 3.37 -2.34
CA PHE A 326 -11.79 4.31 -2.48
C PHE A 326 -12.20 5.78 -2.32
N GLY A 327 -12.96 6.04 -1.26
CA GLY A 327 -13.54 7.34 -0.93
C GLY A 327 -13.80 7.46 0.57
N PRO A 328 -14.39 8.56 1.04
CA PRO A 328 -14.63 8.79 2.47
C PRO A 328 -15.82 7.94 2.97
N PHE A 329 -15.63 6.64 2.98
CA PHE A 329 -16.66 5.65 3.26
C PHE A 329 -16.08 4.48 4.08
N GLN A 330 -16.85 4.02 5.06
CA GLN A 330 -16.55 2.79 5.79
C GLN A 330 -17.80 2.02 6.17
N ILE A 331 -17.65 0.73 6.39
CA ILE A 331 -18.63 -0.15 7.00
C ILE A 331 -18.27 -0.35 8.46
N VAL A 332 -19.27 -0.41 9.31
CA VAL A 332 -19.15 -0.66 10.75
C VAL A 332 -19.99 -1.87 11.09
N THR A 333 -19.47 -2.76 11.89
CA THR A 333 -20.18 -3.89 12.46
C THR A 333 -19.77 -4.11 13.91
N ASP A 334 -20.66 -4.67 14.71
CA ASP A 334 -20.34 -5.09 16.07
C ASP A 334 -20.26 -6.62 16.17
N TYR A 335 -19.54 -7.10 17.17
CA TYR A 335 -19.39 -8.54 17.43
C TYR A 335 -19.28 -8.82 18.93
N LYS A 336 -19.78 -9.98 19.34
CA LYS A 336 -19.60 -10.54 20.69
C LYS A 336 -18.32 -11.36 20.77
N SER A 337 -17.78 -11.55 21.96
CA SER A 337 -16.61 -12.43 22.16
C SER A 337 -16.81 -13.81 21.52
N SER A 338 -18.03 -14.39 21.61
CA SER A 338 -18.38 -15.67 21.00
C SER A 338 -18.42 -15.66 19.47
N GLN A 339 -18.50 -14.49 18.86
CA GLN A 339 -18.58 -14.30 17.40
C GLN A 339 -17.19 -14.00 16.75
N LEU A 340 -16.13 -13.92 17.54
CA LEU A 340 -14.78 -13.72 16.98
C LEU A 340 -14.41 -14.72 15.89
N PRO A 341 -14.76 -16.01 15.96
CA PRO A 341 -14.52 -16.94 14.85
C PRO A 341 -15.23 -16.53 13.54
N ILE A 342 -16.41 -15.91 13.62
CA ILE A 342 -17.13 -15.40 12.44
C ILE A 342 -16.39 -14.19 11.84
N VAL A 343 -15.86 -13.31 12.68
CA VAL A 343 -15.00 -12.19 12.23
C VAL A 343 -13.78 -12.73 11.49
N LEU A 344 -13.09 -13.71 12.06
CA LEU A 344 -11.89 -14.29 11.46
C LEU A 344 -12.21 -15.01 10.13
N ASP A 345 -13.34 -15.73 10.04
CA ASP A 345 -13.80 -16.33 8.77
C ASP A 345 -14.08 -15.26 7.71
N ALA A 346 -14.71 -14.15 8.10
CA ALA A 346 -14.94 -13.03 7.18
C ALA A 346 -13.62 -12.44 6.64
N LEU A 347 -12.59 -12.37 7.48
CA LEU A 347 -11.28 -11.86 7.11
C LEU A 347 -10.49 -12.84 6.23
N GLU A 348 -10.53 -14.14 6.53
CA GLU A 348 -9.87 -15.19 5.74
C GLU A 348 -10.40 -15.23 4.29
N ARG A 349 -11.67 -14.92 4.10
CA ARG A 349 -12.30 -14.88 2.76
C ARG A 349 -11.89 -13.67 1.92
N MET A 350 -11.25 -12.65 2.51
CA MET A 350 -10.73 -11.51 1.75
C MET A 350 -9.43 -11.93 1.05
N HIS A 351 -9.30 -11.55 -0.21
CA HIS A 351 -8.08 -11.79 -0.97
C HIS A 351 -7.08 -10.65 -0.77
N ALA A 352 -5.80 -10.97 -0.74
CA ALA A 352 -4.68 -10.04 -0.80
C ALA A 352 -4.83 -8.80 0.13
N HIS A 353 -4.48 -8.94 1.40
CA HIS A 353 -4.62 -7.87 2.40
C HIS A 353 -3.38 -6.99 2.44
N LEU A 354 -3.57 -5.67 2.41
CA LEU A 354 -2.48 -4.70 2.56
C LEU A 354 -2.20 -4.42 4.03
N THR A 355 -3.14 -3.83 4.75
CA THR A 355 -2.97 -3.49 6.16
C THR A 355 -4.14 -3.95 7.03
N ALA A 356 -3.85 -4.12 8.31
CA ALA A 356 -4.84 -4.41 9.33
C ALA A 356 -4.48 -3.74 10.66
N ALA A 357 -5.49 -3.45 11.47
CA ALA A 357 -5.28 -2.93 12.82
C ALA A 357 -6.05 -3.76 13.85
N VAL A 358 -5.36 -4.16 14.91
CA VAL A 358 -5.96 -4.83 16.07
C VAL A 358 -5.73 -3.97 17.30
N VAL A 359 -6.78 -3.32 17.75
CA VAL A 359 -6.75 -2.34 18.83
C VAL A 359 -7.07 -3.02 20.15
N SER A 360 -6.05 -3.37 20.88
CA SER A 360 -6.13 -3.97 22.23
C SER A 360 -4.74 -3.92 22.87
N ASN A 361 -4.70 -3.84 24.21
CA ASN A 361 -3.49 -4.07 24.98
C ASN A 361 -3.51 -5.46 25.66
N ASP A 362 -4.58 -6.24 25.49
CA ASP A 362 -4.66 -7.60 26.01
C ASP A 362 -3.80 -8.55 25.15
N PRO A 363 -2.69 -9.07 25.69
CA PRO A 363 -1.82 -9.98 24.95
C PRO A 363 -2.51 -11.31 24.61
N LEU A 364 -3.52 -11.73 25.33
CA LEU A 364 -4.29 -12.94 25.02
C LEU A 364 -5.18 -12.74 23.80
N PHE A 365 -5.68 -11.54 23.61
CA PHE A 365 -6.46 -11.17 22.42
C PHE A 365 -5.55 -10.96 21.20
N LEU A 366 -4.39 -10.32 21.40
CA LEU A 366 -3.48 -9.96 20.29
C LEU A 366 -2.70 -11.16 19.78
N GLN A 367 -2.06 -11.94 20.68
CA GLN A 367 -1.02 -12.89 20.30
C GLN A 367 -1.50 -14.34 20.27
N ALA A 368 -0.90 -15.06 19.30
CA ALA A 368 -1.00 -16.51 19.21
C ALA A 368 -0.30 -17.22 20.38
N ARG A 369 -1.05 -17.89 21.28
CA ARG A 369 -0.51 -18.96 22.10
C ARG A 369 -1.04 -20.31 21.60
N PHE A 370 -0.18 -21.30 21.54
CA PHE A 370 -0.32 -22.62 20.93
C PHE A 370 -1.59 -23.44 21.25
N TYR A 371 -2.48 -22.98 22.12
CA TYR A 371 -3.66 -23.71 22.55
C TYR A 371 -4.89 -22.87 22.88
N VAL A 372 -4.99 -21.61 22.41
CA VAL A 372 -6.15 -20.76 22.67
C VAL A 372 -6.79 -20.32 21.36
N THR A 373 -8.07 -20.57 21.24
CA THR A 373 -8.89 -20.41 20.02
C THR A 373 -9.19 -18.95 19.60
N ASN A 374 -8.73 -17.95 20.35
CA ASN A 374 -9.10 -16.54 20.13
C ASN A 374 -7.89 -15.66 19.81
N GLN A 375 -7.20 -15.96 18.72
CA GLN A 375 -5.96 -15.28 18.31
C GLN A 375 -6.21 -14.51 17.02
N VAL A 376 -6.20 -13.19 17.08
CA VAL A 376 -6.47 -12.38 15.89
C VAL A 376 -5.26 -12.37 14.95
N ILE A 377 -4.08 -11.99 15.46
CA ILE A 377 -2.90 -11.81 14.60
C ILE A 377 -2.41 -13.12 13.98
N GLY A 378 -2.45 -14.22 14.72
CA GLY A 378 -2.00 -15.53 14.22
C GLY A 378 -2.96 -16.20 13.23
N ASN A 379 -4.18 -15.69 13.08
CA ASN A 379 -5.21 -16.23 12.19
C ASN A 379 -5.58 -15.26 11.07
N THR A 380 -4.74 -14.24 10.81
CA THR A 380 -4.95 -13.29 9.73
C THR A 380 -3.68 -13.14 8.90
N VAL A 381 -3.83 -12.85 7.61
CA VAL A 381 -2.72 -12.67 6.67
C VAL A 381 -2.79 -11.27 6.08
N ASN A 382 -1.87 -10.40 6.50
CA ASN A 382 -1.76 -9.04 5.99
C ASN A 382 -0.29 -8.71 5.72
N GLY A 383 -0.04 -7.86 4.77
CA GLY A 383 1.30 -7.33 4.52
C GLY A 383 1.86 -6.59 5.73
N THR A 384 1.00 -5.81 6.38
CA THR A 384 1.34 -5.10 7.62
C THR A 384 0.19 -5.18 8.61
N THR A 385 0.44 -5.70 9.80
CA THR A 385 -0.53 -5.70 10.91
C THR A 385 -0.05 -4.77 12.02
N TYR A 386 -0.88 -3.79 12.34
CA TYR A 386 -0.67 -2.90 13.48
C TYR A 386 -1.38 -3.49 14.70
N ALA A 387 -0.69 -3.57 15.82
CA ALA A 387 -1.23 -4.15 17.05
C ALA A 387 -1.01 -3.24 18.25
N GLY A 388 -1.93 -3.29 19.20
CA GLY A 388 -1.90 -2.48 20.42
C GLY A 388 -2.92 -1.35 20.43
N LEU A 389 -3.05 -0.66 21.56
CA LEU A 389 -4.04 0.41 21.75
C LEU A 389 -3.92 1.54 20.68
N ARG A 390 -2.72 1.80 20.19
CA ARG A 390 -2.47 2.84 19.19
C ARG A 390 -2.47 2.32 17.75
N ALA A 391 -2.92 1.10 17.52
CA ALA A 391 -2.95 0.49 16.20
C ALA A 391 -3.76 1.32 15.19
N ARG A 392 -3.23 1.43 13.98
CA ARG A 392 -3.78 2.20 12.86
C ARG A 392 -3.74 1.34 11.61
N THR A 393 -4.47 1.69 10.56
CA THR A 393 -4.28 1.08 9.25
C THR A 393 -3.27 1.87 8.40
N THR A 394 -2.93 3.09 8.82
CA THR A 394 -1.99 3.99 8.13
C THR A 394 -0.97 4.56 9.09
N GLY A 395 0.13 5.13 8.58
CA GLY A 395 1.13 5.84 9.39
C GLY A 395 2.25 4.95 9.94
N ALA A 396 2.58 3.88 9.23
CA ALA A 396 3.75 3.05 9.50
C ALA A 396 5.06 3.82 9.36
N PRO A 397 6.15 3.30 9.91
CA PRO A 397 7.48 3.81 9.60
C PRO A 397 7.77 3.75 8.10
N GLN A 398 8.51 4.72 7.58
CA GLN A 398 8.87 4.82 6.17
C GLN A 398 9.72 3.65 5.62
N ASN A 399 10.18 2.76 6.48
CA ASN A 399 10.99 1.58 6.16
C ASN A 399 10.25 0.26 6.48
N HIS A 400 8.93 0.25 6.41
CA HIS A 400 8.14 -0.97 6.55
C HIS A 400 7.91 -1.65 5.19
N TRP A 401 7.35 -2.85 5.21
CA TRP A 401 7.14 -3.67 4.01
C TRP A 401 6.28 -2.96 2.94
N PHE A 402 5.17 -2.36 3.32
CA PHE A 402 4.19 -1.68 2.49
C PHE A 402 3.87 -2.43 1.18
N GLY A 403 3.15 -3.51 1.32
CA GLY A 403 2.70 -4.36 0.20
C GLY A 403 1.73 -5.43 0.68
N PRO A 404 0.91 -6.01 -0.21
CA PRO A 404 -0.05 -7.02 0.16
C PRO A 404 0.61 -8.34 0.55
N ALA A 405 -0.09 -9.14 1.33
CA ALA A 405 0.20 -10.54 1.58
C ALA A 405 -0.95 -11.41 1.10
N GLY A 406 -0.71 -12.70 0.90
CA GLY A 406 -1.70 -13.65 0.40
C GLY A 406 -1.70 -13.81 -1.13
N ASP A 407 -1.17 -12.87 -1.89
CA ASP A 407 -0.94 -12.99 -3.34
C ASP A 407 0.57 -13.19 -3.62
N PRO A 408 0.99 -14.26 -4.30
CA PRO A 408 2.39 -14.48 -4.64
C PRO A 408 2.96 -13.41 -5.60
N ARG A 409 2.12 -12.64 -6.26
CA ARG A 409 2.50 -11.48 -7.09
C ARG A 409 2.69 -10.22 -6.25
N GLY A 410 2.28 -10.23 -4.98
CA GLY A 410 2.34 -9.10 -4.07
C GLY A 410 3.74 -8.51 -3.96
N ALA A 411 3.84 -7.19 -3.99
CA ALA A 411 5.08 -6.45 -3.94
C ALA A 411 5.13 -5.49 -2.76
N GLY A 412 6.16 -5.61 -1.92
CA GLY A 412 6.50 -4.58 -0.96
C GLY A 412 7.43 -3.53 -1.55
N ILE A 413 7.45 -2.31 -1.02
CA ILE A 413 8.22 -1.20 -1.59
C ILE A 413 9.15 -0.49 -0.61
N GLY A 414 8.98 -0.61 0.71
CA GLY A 414 9.64 0.25 1.70
C GLY A 414 10.95 -0.30 2.30
N THR A 415 11.14 -1.62 2.33
CA THR A 415 12.29 -2.23 3.02
C THR A 415 13.38 -2.70 2.06
N PRO A 416 14.64 -2.89 2.53
CA PRO A 416 15.68 -3.53 1.73
C PRO A 416 15.25 -4.90 1.18
N GLU A 417 14.50 -5.68 1.96
CA GLU A 417 13.99 -6.98 1.54
C GLU A 417 12.98 -6.84 0.40
N ALA A 418 12.04 -5.91 0.53
CA ALA A 418 11.08 -5.60 -0.54
C ALA A 418 11.79 -5.22 -1.85
N ILE A 419 12.76 -4.32 -1.77
CA ILE A 419 13.53 -3.87 -2.94
C ILE A 419 14.25 -5.04 -3.61
N LYS A 420 14.92 -5.91 -2.84
CA LYS A 420 15.60 -7.11 -3.36
C LYS A 420 14.62 -8.05 -4.05
N LEU A 421 13.51 -8.38 -3.42
CA LEU A 421 12.54 -9.36 -3.92
C LEU A 421 11.78 -8.85 -5.14
N VAL A 422 11.47 -7.56 -5.17
CA VAL A 422 10.70 -6.97 -6.28
C VAL A 422 11.59 -6.72 -7.49
N TRP A 423 12.79 -6.14 -7.30
CA TRP A 423 13.57 -5.54 -8.37
C TRP A 423 14.76 -6.39 -8.84
N SER A 424 14.89 -7.63 -8.37
CA SER A 424 15.99 -8.50 -8.79
C SER A 424 15.61 -9.97 -8.76
N CYS A 425 16.35 -10.76 -9.56
CA CYS A 425 16.33 -12.21 -9.52
C CYS A 425 17.57 -12.76 -8.84
N HIS A 426 17.53 -14.01 -8.45
CA HIS A 426 18.70 -14.74 -7.97
C HIS A 426 19.59 -15.14 -9.13
N ARG A 427 20.92 -14.98 -8.95
CA ARG A 427 21.95 -15.53 -9.82
C ARG A 427 23.02 -16.16 -8.96
N GLU A 428 23.39 -17.37 -9.27
CA GLU A 428 24.48 -18.09 -8.65
C GLU A 428 25.64 -18.22 -9.62
N ILE A 429 26.85 -18.02 -9.12
CA ILE A 429 28.11 -18.26 -9.87
C ILE A 429 28.92 -19.24 -9.05
N ILE A 430 29.21 -20.39 -9.64
CA ILE A 430 30.03 -21.41 -9.03
C ILE A 430 31.44 -21.27 -9.65
N TYR A 431 32.39 -20.98 -8.80
CA TYR A 431 33.82 -20.99 -9.16
C TYR A 431 34.37 -22.35 -8.79
N ASP A 432 34.94 -23.05 -9.76
CA ASP A 432 35.62 -24.33 -9.60
C ASP A 432 37.04 -24.21 -10.25
N VAL A 433 37.91 -23.53 -9.52
CA VAL A 433 39.23 -23.10 -10.01
C VAL A 433 40.38 -23.96 -9.46
N GLY A 434 40.06 -25.07 -8.81
CA GLY A 434 41.07 -25.99 -8.29
C GLY A 434 41.82 -26.70 -9.41
N PRO A 435 43.03 -27.20 -9.12
CA PRO A 435 43.77 -28.02 -10.07
C PRO A 435 43.08 -29.36 -10.30
N VAL A 436 43.13 -29.87 -11.51
CA VAL A 436 42.80 -31.27 -11.77
C VAL A 436 43.84 -32.15 -11.06
N PRO A 437 43.44 -33.15 -10.25
CA PRO A 437 44.42 -34.04 -9.59
C PRO A 437 45.35 -34.70 -10.58
N ASN A 438 46.65 -34.78 -10.26
CA ASN A 438 47.68 -35.39 -11.14
C ASN A 438 47.40 -36.84 -11.50
N ASN A 439 46.63 -37.56 -10.65
CA ASN A 439 46.26 -38.96 -10.85
C ASN A 439 44.81 -39.12 -11.37
N TRP A 440 44.23 -38.06 -11.94
CA TRP A 440 42.90 -38.13 -12.51
C TRP A 440 42.89 -38.96 -13.79
N GLU A 441 41.99 -39.90 -13.86
CA GLU A 441 41.74 -40.75 -15.02
C GLU A 441 40.28 -40.61 -15.46
N ILE A 442 40.04 -40.89 -16.75
CA ILE A 442 38.66 -40.87 -17.27
C ILE A 442 37.83 -41.94 -16.53
N PRO A 443 36.77 -41.57 -15.79
CA PRO A 443 35.94 -42.56 -15.10
C PRO A 443 35.18 -43.45 -16.09
N PRO A 444 34.77 -44.66 -15.67
CA PRO A 444 33.92 -45.48 -16.51
C PRO A 444 32.60 -44.78 -16.83
N SER A 445 32.04 -45.11 -17.98
CA SER A 445 30.75 -44.63 -18.41
C SER A 445 29.66 -45.01 -17.40
N THR A 446 28.83 -44.02 -16.94
CA THR A 446 27.69 -44.19 -16.05
C THR A 446 26.40 -44.36 -16.84
#